data_67592c41869775c885e1871d404d65ab
#
_entry.id   67592c41869775c885e1871d404d65ab
#
_cell.length_a   1.000
_cell.length_b   1.000
_cell.length_c   1.000
_cell.angle_alpha   90.00
_cell.angle_beta   90.00
_cell.angle_gamma   90.00
#
_symmetry.space_group_name_H-M   'P 1'
#
loop_
_entity.id
_entity.type
_entity.pdbx_description
1 polymer ?
#
loop_
_entity_poly.entity_id
_entity_poly.type
_entity_poly.pdbx_seq_one_letter_code
_entity_poly.pdbx_strand_id
1 'polypeptide(L)'
;MRTRYIAVALAALAFEACDLPNEPNLNNPNLEDFSVITSLAQLQALATGVLRGDRVPNEQEIEEGETIGRDAMRITPSEPRFISNLLGGTASAPGPALGSGIDPSNFLGGRLWPYATIRLANIGIGAVTAADPVVVPQLGAAGKAVTIGYLQTLRALQHLRAIETRDTAGAPIDVNIDPTAPPPPLRCKNDVLAFIAALLDTAATNLAAGGSSFPFTLPADFIGFDTPAGFRKFNRALAAKVDVYLAFRDYFNPTTNTVVGTIDPVALDSADADLAASFMVANPSQLDVGPAHDYQTATGDVTNGLFEDTSSTNYRANTRVFTEADPGDQRVARKLAVSDSISLRGVGSQYIYLVYLRPTTPTKIITNKELLLLQAEVSWGRGNYATALTQAQFIRTNDGGLTTDTTTAAAAGVLNRILYEKRYSLLWQSASRWIDARMFGKLNGFNPPVGVGQERGRNPIFAFPIPFNEAVARNNDLTRQACALP
;
A
#
# COMPACT_ATOMS: atom_id res chain seq x y z
N MET A 1 -5.05 52.87 48.59
CA MET A 1 -4.80 53.15 47.16
C MET A 1 -3.62 52.27 46.56
N ARG A 2 -2.54 52.03 47.27
CA ARG A 2 -1.39 51.28 46.75
C ARG A 2 -1.68 49.83 46.37
N THR A 3 -2.57 49.13 47.03
CA THR A 3 -2.92 47.72 46.75
C THR A 3 -3.77 47.55 45.48
N ARG A 4 -4.51 48.56 45.03
CA ARG A 4 -5.30 48.50 43.75
C ARG A 4 -4.43 48.62 42.51
N TYR A 5 -3.30 49.33 42.59
CA TYR A 5 -2.39 49.47 41.45
C TYR A 5 -1.52 48.21 41.24
N ILE A 6 -1.21 47.45 42.31
CA ILE A 6 -0.50 46.19 42.21
C ILE A 6 -1.37 45.12 41.56
N ALA A 7 -2.67 45.07 41.84
CA ALA A 7 -3.60 44.11 41.22
C ALA A 7 -3.81 44.38 39.72
N VAL A 8 -3.81 45.64 39.32
CA VAL A 8 -3.94 46.05 37.91
C VAL A 8 -2.65 45.77 37.14
N ALA A 9 -1.48 45.95 37.72
CA ALA A 9 -0.20 45.64 37.11
C ALA A 9 0.01 44.12 36.97
N LEU A 10 -0.44 43.29 37.91
CA LEU A 10 -0.40 41.84 37.83
C LEU A 10 -1.41 41.30 36.79
N ALA A 11 -2.56 41.93 36.63
CA ALA A 11 -3.53 41.57 35.59
C ALA A 11 -3.05 41.94 34.17
N ALA A 12 -2.35 43.07 34.01
CA ALA A 12 -1.75 43.46 32.73
C ALA A 12 -0.61 42.49 32.29
N LEU A 13 0.20 42.02 33.23
CA LEU A 13 1.26 41.02 32.96
C LEU A 13 0.70 39.62 32.62
N ALA A 14 -0.52 39.29 33.05
CA ALA A 14 -1.16 38.02 32.72
C ALA A 14 -1.75 38.00 31.29
N PHE A 15 -2.03 39.19 30.71
CA PHE A 15 -2.51 39.27 29.31
C PHE A 15 -1.41 39.23 28.27
N GLU A 16 -0.17 39.60 28.58
CA GLU A 16 0.99 39.46 27.68
C GLU A 16 1.57 38.05 27.66
N ALA A 17 1.21 37.17 28.59
CA ALA A 17 1.67 35.80 28.63
C ALA A 17 0.92 34.85 27.67
N CYS A 18 -0.10 35.35 26.94
CA CYS A 18 -0.89 34.57 26.00
C CYS A 18 -0.41 34.67 24.53
N ASP A 19 0.51 35.57 24.22
CA ASP A 19 1.19 35.61 22.92
C ASP A 19 2.58 34.93 23.05
N LEU A 20 2.58 33.67 23.36
CA LEU A 20 3.78 32.86 23.05
C LEU A 20 3.89 32.87 21.51
N PRO A 21 5.06 33.29 20.98
CA PRO A 21 5.31 33.15 19.56
C PRO A 21 5.03 31.69 19.17
N ASN A 22 4.39 31.52 18.02
CA ASN A 22 4.07 30.20 17.46
C ASN A 22 5.40 29.51 17.13
N GLU A 23 6.06 29.00 18.17
CA GLU A 23 7.28 28.20 17.96
C GLU A 23 6.87 26.98 17.15
N PRO A 24 7.48 26.77 15.98
CA PRO A 24 7.14 25.63 15.13
C PRO A 24 7.35 24.35 15.94
N ASN A 25 6.30 23.56 16.09
CA ASN A 25 6.39 22.26 16.77
C ASN A 25 7.15 21.28 15.87
N LEU A 26 8.47 21.29 15.96
CA LEU A 26 9.34 20.44 15.13
C LEU A 26 9.11 18.94 15.35
N ASN A 27 8.47 18.56 16.46
CA ASN A 27 8.14 17.17 16.74
C ASN A 27 6.78 16.75 16.13
N ASN A 28 5.89 17.72 15.88
CA ASN A 28 4.61 17.50 15.22
C ASN A 28 4.21 18.77 14.44
N PRO A 29 4.93 19.08 13.33
CA PRO A 29 4.73 20.30 12.56
C PRO A 29 3.34 20.30 11.90
N ASN A 30 2.73 21.47 11.83
CA ASN A 30 1.50 21.69 11.08
C ASN A 30 1.79 21.71 9.57
N LEU A 31 0.76 21.51 8.73
CA LEU A 31 0.93 21.55 7.26
C LEU A 31 1.42 22.91 6.77
N GLU A 32 1.02 24.00 7.44
CA GLU A 32 1.43 25.36 7.15
C GLU A 32 2.94 25.57 7.33
N ASP A 33 3.58 24.83 8.24
CA ASP A 33 5.02 24.91 8.51
C ASP A 33 5.85 24.42 7.31
N PHE A 34 5.24 23.66 6.39
CA PHE A 34 5.86 23.18 5.17
C PHE A 34 5.51 24.01 3.93
N SER A 35 4.79 25.10 4.06
CA SER A 35 4.45 25.98 2.92
C SER A 35 5.67 26.71 2.34
N VAL A 36 6.72 26.91 3.13
CA VAL A 36 8.00 27.50 2.74
C VAL A 36 9.15 26.72 3.37
N ILE A 37 10.12 26.29 2.56
CA ILE A 37 11.34 25.63 3.06
C ILE A 37 12.43 26.67 3.27
N THR A 38 12.78 26.92 4.53
CA THR A 38 13.80 27.88 4.94
C THR A 38 15.00 27.24 5.60
N SER A 39 14.99 25.91 5.81
CA SER A 39 16.09 25.18 6.43
C SER A 39 16.14 23.72 5.98
N LEU A 40 17.33 23.10 6.11
CA LEU A 40 17.48 21.65 5.89
C LEU A 40 16.71 20.82 6.91
N ALA A 41 16.51 21.31 8.13
CA ALA A 41 15.70 20.62 9.14
C ALA A 41 14.23 20.51 8.71
N GLN A 42 13.64 21.57 8.17
CA GLN A 42 12.29 21.52 7.60
C GLN A 42 12.22 20.58 6.39
N LEU A 43 13.22 20.61 5.50
CA LEU A 43 13.29 19.70 4.39
C LEU A 43 13.37 18.23 4.83
N GLN A 44 14.20 17.93 5.83
CA GLN A 44 14.29 16.60 6.44
C GLN A 44 12.95 16.17 7.05
N ALA A 45 12.30 17.05 7.80
CA ALA A 45 11.00 16.77 8.41
C ALA A 45 9.92 16.49 7.35
N LEU A 46 9.87 17.28 6.27
CA LEU A 46 8.98 17.05 5.14
C LEU A 46 9.24 15.69 4.49
N ALA A 47 10.49 15.40 4.14
CA ALA A 47 10.86 14.13 3.48
C ALA A 47 10.49 12.92 4.36
N THR A 48 10.82 12.99 5.65
CA THR A 48 10.49 11.95 6.64
C THR A 48 8.98 11.82 6.82
N GLY A 49 8.25 12.94 6.92
CA GLY A 49 6.80 12.95 7.11
C GLY A 49 6.05 12.30 5.95
N VAL A 50 6.44 12.61 4.70
CA VAL A 50 5.82 11.99 3.51
C VAL A 50 6.13 10.49 3.44
N LEU A 51 7.37 10.07 3.75
CA LEU A 51 7.71 8.65 3.78
C LEU A 51 6.94 7.89 4.86
N ARG A 52 6.94 8.42 6.08
CA ARG A 52 6.25 7.81 7.22
C ARG A 52 4.74 7.80 7.07
N GLY A 53 4.20 8.72 6.27
CA GLY A 53 2.79 8.76 5.93
C GLY A 53 2.28 7.53 5.17
N ASP A 54 3.16 6.71 4.58
CA ASP A 54 2.79 5.43 3.96
C ASP A 54 2.76 4.24 4.93
N ARG A 55 3.33 4.35 6.14
CA ARG A 55 3.42 3.20 7.07
C ARG A 55 2.06 2.58 7.35
N VAL A 56 1.12 3.37 7.80
CA VAL A 56 -0.22 2.88 8.16
C VAL A 56 -1.04 2.46 6.95
N PRO A 57 -1.09 3.22 5.84
CA PRO A 57 -1.71 2.72 4.60
C PRO A 57 -1.15 1.37 4.14
N ASN A 58 0.17 1.18 4.19
CA ASN A 58 0.81 -0.10 3.86
C ASN A 58 0.37 -1.25 4.77
N GLU A 59 0.36 -1.02 6.09
CA GLU A 59 -0.07 -2.01 7.07
C GLU A 59 -1.55 -2.37 6.91
N GLN A 60 -2.41 -1.39 6.73
CA GLN A 60 -3.85 -1.61 6.53
C GLN A 60 -4.13 -2.35 5.23
N GLU A 61 -3.42 -2.02 4.15
CA GLU A 61 -3.57 -2.71 2.89
C GLU A 61 -3.19 -4.20 3.02
N ILE A 62 -2.10 -4.51 3.74
CA ILE A 62 -1.70 -5.89 4.01
C ILE A 62 -2.78 -6.58 4.85
N GLU A 63 -3.17 -6.02 6.00
CA GLU A 63 -4.14 -6.63 6.92
C GLU A 63 -5.50 -6.88 6.24
N GLU A 64 -6.04 -5.84 5.61
CA GLU A 64 -7.37 -5.89 5.03
C GLU A 64 -7.39 -6.70 3.74
N GLY A 65 -6.38 -6.53 2.88
CA GLY A 65 -6.25 -7.28 1.63
C GLY A 65 -6.05 -8.77 1.84
N GLU A 66 -5.22 -9.17 2.80
CA GLU A 66 -5.01 -10.57 3.17
C GLU A 66 -6.26 -11.17 3.83
N THR A 67 -7.01 -10.36 4.62
CA THR A 67 -8.27 -10.82 5.22
C THR A 67 -9.32 -11.07 4.14
N ILE A 68 -9.49 -10.17 3.18
CA ILE A 68 -10.43 -10.34 2.08
C ILE A 68 -9.95 -11.44 1.12
N GLY A 69 -8.64 -11.52 0.90
CA GLY A 69 -7.99 -12.60 0.15
C GLY A 69 -8.11 -13.99 0.78
N ARG A 70 -8.71 -14.08 1.99
CA ARG A 70 -8.90 -15.33 2.74
C ARG A 70 -7.59 -16.00 3.14
N ASP A 71 -6.51 -15.24 3.31
CA ASP A 71 -5.26 -15.77 3.86
C ASP A 71 -5.07 -15.38 5.33
N ALA A 72 -5.62 -14.25 5.77
CA ALA A 72 -5.57 -13.80 7.15
C ALA A 72 -6.94 -13.65 7.81
N MET A 73 -6.93 -13.61 9.14
CA MET A 73 -8.06 -13.32 9.99
C MET A 73 -7.59 -12.53 11.21
N ARG A 74 -8.34 -11.50 11.60
CA ARG A 74 -8.15 -10.85 12.89
C ARG A 74 -9.25 -11.25 13.85
N ILE A 75 -8.90 -11.99 14.89
CA ILE A 75 -9.82 -12.56 15.87
C ILE A 75 -9.72 -11.71 17.14
N THR A 76 -10.26 -10.50 17.10
CA THR A 76 -10.21 -9.55 18.21
C THR A 76 -11.62 -9.35 18.77
N PRO A 77 -11.90 -9.76 20.03
CA PRO A 77 -13.23 -9.60 20.62
C PRO A 77 -13.72 -8.14 20.70
N SER A 78 -12.81 -7.20 20.90
CA SER A 78 -13.11 -5.76 20.94
C SER A 78 -13.44 -5.16 19.57
N GLU A 79 -13.08 -5.84 18.47
CA GLU A 79 -13.32 -5.37 17.09
C GLU A 79 -13.83 -6.50 16.20
N PRO A 80 -15.04 -6.98 16.42
CA PRO A 80 -15.60 -8.13 15.69
C PRO A 80 -15.92 -7.82 14.22
N ARG A 81 -15.80 -6.57 13.77
CA ARG A 81 -16.08 -6.15 12.39
C ARG A 81 -15.08 -6.71 11.40
N PHE A 82 -13.85 -7.03 11.80
CA PHE A 82 -12.91 -7.77 10.95
C PHE A 82 -13.51 -9.08 10.45
N ILE A 83 -14.28 -9.78 11.29
CA ILE A 83 -14.98 -11.00 10.88
C ILE A 83 -16.30 -10.67 10.18
N SER A 84 -17.16 -9.85 10.82
CA SER A 84 -18.51 -9.63 10.28
C SER A 84 -18.52 -8.86 8.97
N ASN A 85 -17.60 -7.92 8.77
CA ASN A 85 -17.58 -7.05 7.60
C ASN A 85 -16.61 -7.57 6.52
N LEU A 86 -15.34 -7.81 6.88
CA LEU A 86 -14.34 -8.20 5.87
C LEU A 86 -14.46 -9.65 5.44
N LEU A 87 -14.81 -10.56 6.35
CA LEU A 87 -15.09 -11.96 6.02
C LEU A 87 -16.55 -12.21 5.66
N GLY A 88 -17.46 -11.24 5.89
CA GLY A 88 -18.88 -11.36 5.61
C GLY A 88 -19.67 -12.11 6.69
N GLY A 89 -19.09 -12.34 7.86
CA GLY A 89 -19.71 -13.07 8.97
C GLY A 89 -19.76 -14.58 8.75
N THR A 90 -20.64 -15.26 9.46
CA THR A 90 -20.87 -16.71 9.35
C THR A 90 -22.27 -17.01 8.82
N ALA A 91 -22.55 -18.25 8.45
CA ALA A 91 -23.88 -18.66 7.99
C ALA A 91 -24.96 -18.45 9.04
N SER A 92 -24.62 -18.61 10.35
CA SER A 92 -25.54 -18.40 11.47
C SER A 92 -25.58 -16.93 11.95
N ALA A 93 -24.62 -16.11 11.57
CA ALA A 93 -24.54 -14.70 11.90
C ALA A 93 -23.93 -13.96 10.70
N PRO A 94 -24.69 -13.80 9.59
CA PRO A 94 -24.20 -13.11 8.42
C PRO A 94 -23.91 -11.66 8.77
N GLY A 95 -22.73 -11.18 8.34
CA GLY A 95 -22.37 -9.78 8.47
C GLY A 95 -23.19 -8.90 7.53
N PRO A 96 -23.18 -7.57 7.73
CA PRO A 96 -23.79 -6.64 6.81
C PRO A 96 -23.11 -6.77 5.43
N ALA A 97 -23.87 -6.52 4.36
CA ALA A 97 -23.26 -6.41 3.03
C ALA A 97 -22.25 -5.27 3.04
N LEU A 98 -21.03 -5.55 2.54
CA LEU A 98 -20.08 -4.50 2.24
C LEU A 98 -20.76 -3.49 1.31
N GLY A 99 -20.89 -2.24 1.73
CA GLY A 99 -21.60 -1.18 1.00
C GLY A 99 -22.85 -0.66 1.68
N SER A 100 -23.48 -1.40 2.64
CA SER A 100 -24.69 -0.93 3.36
C SER A 100 -24.48 -0.69 4.85
N GLY A 101 -23.30 -0.92 5.41
CA GLY A 101 -23.11 -0.83 6.86
C GLY A 101 -21.69 -0.93 7.37
N ILE A 102 -20.69 -0.88 6.50
CA ILE A 102 -19.32 -0.65 6.97
C ILE A 102 -19.26 0.82 7.37
N ASP A 103 -18.93 1.05 8.63
CA ASP A 103 -18.40 2.33 9.04
C ASP A 103 -16.98 2.45 8.48
N PRO A 104 -16.76 3.14 7.35
CA PRO A 104 -15.46 3.27 6.73
C PRO A 104 -14.53 4.18 7.51
N SER A 105 -15.00 4.78 8.61
CA SER A 105 -14.16 5.57 9.50
C SER A 105 -13.11 4.73 10.23
N ASN A 106 -13.29 3.41 10.33
CA ASN A 106 -12.38 2.51 11.03
C ASN A 106 -11.66 1.51 10.13
N PHE A 107 -12.17 1.26 8.93
CA PHE A 107 -11.56 0.38 7.94
C PHE A 107 -11.31 1.16 6.66
N LEU A 108 -10.46 0.62 5.80
CA LEU A 108 -10.38 1.03 4.41
C LEU A 108 -9.79 2.42 4.22
N GLY A 109 -8.91 2.81 5.12
CA GLY A 109 -8.30 4.12 5.07
C GLY A 109 -9.21 5.26 5.51
N GLY A 110 -10.40 4.98 6.07
CA GLY A 110 -11.25 6.04 6.63
C GLY A 110 -10.59 6.81 7.77
N ARG A 111 -9.72 6.13 8.52
CA ARG A 111 -8.99 6.73 9.64
C ARG A 111 -7.63 7.34 9.24
N LEU A 112 -6.92 6.73 8.30
CA LEU A 112 -5.56 7.11 7.91
C LEU A 112 -5.40 7.03 6.39
N TRP A 113 -6.32 7.66 5.72
CA TRP A 113 -6.46 7.67 4.28
C TRP A 113 -5.21 8.23 3.57
N PRO A 114 -4.76 7.62 2.45
CA PRO A 114 -3.58 8.06 1.72
C PRO A 114 -3.57 9.55 1.36
N TYR A 115 -4.73 10.18 1.32
CA TYR A 115 -4.89 11.58 0.89
C TYR A 115 -4.28 12.61 1.83
N ALA A 116 -4.10 12.32 3.10
CA ALA A 116 -3.34 13.18 4.00
C ALA A 116 -1.87 13.30 3.54
N THR A 117 -1.28 12.17 3.18
CA THR A 117 0.11 12.11 2.66
C THR A 117 0.23 12.70 1.26
N ILE A 118 -0.76 12.47 0.38
CA ILE A 118 -0.83 13.10 -0.95
C ILE A 118 -0.85 14.62 -0.80
N ARG A 119 -1.66 15.16 0.12
CA ARG A 119 -1.72 16.59 0.38
C ARG A 119 -0.38 17.13 0.89
N LEU A 120 0.25 16.46 1.86
CA LEU A 120 1.56 16.86 2.37
C LEU A 120 2.61 16.86 1.24
N ALA A 121 2.62 15.83 0.38
CA ALA A 121 3.50 15.79 -0.77
C ALA A 121 3.25 16.95 -1.76
N ASN A 122 1.99 17.31 -2.03
CA ASN A 122 1.65 18.44 -2.90
C ASN A 122 2.14 19.78 -2.33
N ILE A 123 1.89 20.02 -1.04
CA ILE A 123 2.40 21.22 -0.34
C ILE A 123 3.93 21.25 -0.43
N GLY A 124 4.58 20.12 -0.13
CA GLY A 124 6.03 19.99 -0.19
C GLY A 124 6.61 20.24 -1.59
N ILE A 125 5.98 19.75 -2.65
CA ILE A 125 6.40 20.03 -4.05
C ILE A 125 6.34 21.53 -4.32
N GLY A 126 5.27 22.21 -3.92
CA GLY A 126 5.13 23.66 -4.04
C GLY A 126 6.21 24.41 -3.27
N ALA A 127 6.43 24.05 -2.02
CA ALA A 127 7.41 24.68 -1.14
C ALA A 127 8.86 24.50 -1.63
N VAL A 128 9.22 23.29 -2.08
CA VAL A 128 10.54 23.00 -2.68
C VAL A 128 10.73 23.79 -3.99
N THR A 129 9.70 23.89 -4.81
CA THR A 129 9.74 24.68 -6.05
C THR A 129 10.01 26.15 -5.75
N ALA A 130 9.34 26.71 -4.75
CA ALA A 130 9.46 28.11 -4.35
C ALA A 130 10.70 28.40 -3.49
N ALA A 131 11.37 27.38 -2.94
CA ALA A 131 12.52 27.57 -2.05
C ALA A 131 13.62 28.42 -2.71
N ASP A 132 14.18 29.36 -1.92
CA ASP A 132 15.28 30.21 -2.37
C ASP A 132 16.64 29.48 -2.15
N PRO A 133 17.42 29.22 -3.21
CA PRO A 133 18.75 28.61 -3.09
C PRO A 133 19.75 29.47 -2.34
N VAL A 134 19.51 30.78 -2.16
CA VAL A 134 20.34 31.64 -1.32
C VAL A 134 20.14 31.29 0.17
N VAL A 135 18.92 30.93 0.56
CA VAL A 135 18.55 30.55 1.94
C VAL A 135 18.86 29.06 2.19
N VAL A 136 18.59 28.18 1.23
CA VAL A 136 18.86 26.74 1.29
C VAL A 136 19.69 26.32 0.08
N PRO A 137 21.01 26.44 0.10
CA PRO A 137 21.86 26.19 -1.06
C PRO A 137 21.74 24.77 -1.63
N GLN A 138 21.40 23.79 -0.80
CA GLN A 138 21.17 22.41 -1.23
C GLN A 138 19.94 22.25 -2.15
N LEU A 139 19.03 23.23 -2.15
CA LEU A 139 17.89 23.33 -3.05
C LEU A 139 18.15 24.18 -4.30
N GLY A 140 19.38 24.17 -4.81
CA GLY A 140 19.66 24.54 -6.19
C GLY A 140 18.93 23.62 -7.17
N ALA A 141 19.05 23.87 -8.50
CA ALA A 141 18.29 23.15 -9.52
C ALA A 141 18.30 21.62 -9.35
N ALA A 142 19.47 21.04 -9.11
CA ALA A 142 19.63 19.59 -8.92
C ALA A 142 18.94 19.09 -7.63
N GLY A 143 19.13 19.80 -6.51
CA GLY A 143 18.51 19.42 -5.23
C GLY A 143 16.99 19.53 -5.25
N LYS A 144 16.44 20.57 -5.91
CA LYS A 144 15.00 20.68 -6.17
C LYS A 144 14.50 19.51 -7.00
N ALA A 145 15.16 19.19 -8.10
CA ALA A 145 14.74 18.12 -9.00
C ALA A 145 14.63 16.78 -8.27
N VAL A 146 15.68 16.34 -7.54
CA VAL A 146 15.64 15.06 -6.84
C VAL A 146 14.62 15.05 -5.71
N THR A 147 14.45 16.17 -5.00
CA THR A 147 13.45 16.27 -3.93
C THR A 147 12.03 16.18 -4.48
N ILE A 148 11.74 16.88 -5.58
CA ILE A 148 10.45 16.81 -6.26
C ILE A 148 10.21 15.40 -6.78
N GLY A 149 11.20 14.75 -7.40
CA GLY A 149 11.09 13.37 -7.88
C GLY A 149 10.80 12.37 -6.74
N TYR A 150 11.42 12.56 -5.58
CA TYR A 150 11.14 11.80 -4.36
C TYR A 150 9.68 11.98 -3.90
N LEU A 151 9.23 13.22 -3.75
CA LEU A 151 7.87 13.53 -3.31
C LEU A 151 6.81 13.03 -4.31
N GLN A 152 7.07 13.17 -5.61
CA GLN A 152 6.18 12.67 -6.67
C GLN A 152 6.09 11.13 -6.66
N THR A 153 7.20 10.42 -6.42
CA THR A 153 7.19 8.94 -6.30
C THR A 153 6.34 8.48 -5.13
N LEU A 154 6.50 9.10 -3.96
CA LEU A 154 5.69 8.76 -2.78
C LEU A 154 4.23 9.18 -2.94
N ARG A 155 3.95 10.30 -3.59
CA ARG A 155 2.60 10.71 -3.96
C ARG A 155 1.95 9.67 -4.89
N ALA A 156 2.68 9.16 -5.88
CA ALA A 156 2.21 8.11 -6.78
C ALA A 156 1.90 6.82 -6.02
N LEU A 157 2.77 6.41 -5.08
CA LEU A 157 2.54 5.27 -4.19
C LEU A 157 1.22 5.42 -3.40
N GLN A 158 0.94 6.61 -2.87
CA GLN A 158 -0.31 6.84 -2.12
C GLN A 158 -1.55 6.75 -3.02
N HIS A 159 -1.49 7.26 -4.25
CA HIS A 159 -2.58 7.05 -5.21
C HIS A 159 -2.74 5.58 -5.59
N LEU A 160 -1.63 4.82 -5.67
CA LEU A 160 -1.66 3.38 -5.92
C LEU A 160 -2.35 2.64 -4.77
N ARG A 161 -2.00 2.91 -3.50
CA ARG A 161 -2.71 2.38 -2.32
C ARG A 161 -4.22 2.63 -2.39
N ALA A 162 -4.59 3.86 -2.77
CA ALA A 162 -6.00 4.23 -2.90
C ALA A 162 -6.71 3.40 -3.96
N ILE A 163 -6.14 3.25 -5.16
CA ILE A 163 -6.83 2.56 -6.26
C ILE A 163 -6.74 1.04 -6.15
N GLU A 164 -5.69 0.48 -5.54
CA GLU A 164 -5.60 -0.95 -5.25
C GLU A 164 -6.75 -1.42 -4.37
N THR A 165 -7.19 -0.61 -3.42
CA THR A 165 -8.33 -0.94 -2.57
C THR A 165 -9.68 -0.56 -3.18
N ARG A 166 -9.74 0.53 -3.95
CA ARG A 166 -10.99 1.10 -4.48
C ARG A 166 -11.41 0.55 -5.83
N ASP A 167 -10.50 0.18 -6.67
CA ASP A 167 -10.75 -0.35 -8.02
C ASP A 167 -11.91 0.37 -8.74
N THR A 168 -13.02 -0.32 -9.00
CA THR A 168 -14.19 0.23 -9.69
C THR A 168 -14.91 1.36 -8.95
N ALA A 169 -14.69 1.55 -7.66
CA ALA A 169 -15.23 2.70 -6.95
C ALA A 169 -14.52 4.01 -7.36
N GLY A 170 -13.32 3.90 -7.91
CA GLY A 170 -12.53 5.03 -8.36
C GLY A 170 -11.94 5.86 -7.22
N ALA A 171 -11.16 6.88 -7.58
CA ALA A 171 -10.47 7.74 -6.62
C ALA A 171 -10.25 9.15 -7.19
N PRO A 172 -10.20 10.21 -6.37
CA PRO A 172 -9.84 11.54 -6.84
C PRO A 172 -8.32 11.63 -7.09
N ILE A 173 -7.92 12.39 -8.12
CA ILE A 173 -6.51 12.66 -8.44
C ILE A 173 -6.15 14.13 -8.30
N ASP A 174 -7.13 15.03 -8.41
CA ASP A 174 -6.95 16.48 -8.33
C ASP A 174 -7.19 16.97 -6.89
N VAL A 175 -6.24 16.64 -5.99
CA VAL A 175 -6.42 16.90 -4.54
C VAL A 175 -5.61 18.10 -4.02
N ASN A 176 -4.97 18.84 -4.90
CA ASN A 176 -4.25 20.07 -4.54
C ASN A 176 -5.17 21.28 -4.63
N ILE A 177 -6.19 21.29 -3.80
CA ILE A 177 -7.23 22.33 -3.77
C ILE A 177 -7.35 22.94 -2.38
N ASP A 178 -8.03 24.09 -2.30
CA ASP A 178 -8.44 24.70 -1.05
C ASP A 178 -9.30 23.70 -0.23
N PRO A 179 -9.00 23.47 1.06
CA PRO A 179 -9.79 22.58 1.91
C PRO A 179 -11.27 22.97 2.04
N THR A 180 -11.61 24.23 1.77
CA THR A 180 -12.99 24.74 1.80
C THR A 180 -13.74 24.54 0.48
N ALA A 181 -13.01 24.15 -0.59
CA ALA A 181 -13.63 23.85 -1.87
C ALA A 181 -14.38 22.51 -1.84
N PRO A 182 -15.36 22.31 -2.71
CA PRO A 182 -16.03 21.02 -2.86
C PRO A 182 -15.00 19.88 -3.15
N PRO A 183 -15.25 18.65 -2.66
CA PRO A 183 -14.35 17.52 -2.95
C PRO A 183 -14.13 17.34 -4.45
N PRO A 184 -12.89 17.07 -4.90
CA PRO A 184 -12.59 16.86 -6.31
C PRO A 184 -13.34 15.62 -6.84
N PRO A 185 -13.66 15.56 -8.15
CA PRO A 185 -14.42 14.47 -8.71
C PRO A 185 -13.69 13.12 -8.56
N LEU A 186 -14.47 12.05 -8.40
CA LEU A 186 -13.96 10.69 -8.50
C LEU A 186 -13.61 10.40 -9.95
N ARG A 187 -12.42 9.83 -10.18
CA ARG A 187 -11.97 9.33 -11.48
C ARG A 187 -12.06 7.82 -11.52
N CYS A 188 -12.23 7.28 -12.71
CA CYS A 188 -12.25 5.85 -12.91
C CYS A 188 -10.87 5.22 -12.69
N LYS A 189 -10.83 3.92 -12.38
CA LYS A 189 -9.61 3.16 -12.18
C LYS A 189 -8.58 3.39 -13.29
N ASN A 190 -9.01 3.31 -14.55
CA ASN A 190 -8.09 3.44 -15.68
C ASN A 190 -7.44 4.82 -15.75
N ASP A 191 -8.21 5.89 -15.47
CA ASP A 191 -7.68 7.26 -15.43
C ASP A 191 -6.71 7.44 -14.25
N VAL A 192 -7.03 6.86 -13.10
CA VAL A 192 -6.15 6.92 -11.91
C VAL A 192 -4.85 6.17 -12.17
N LEU A 193 -4.89 4.98 -12.75
CA LEU A 193 -3.68 4.22 -13.08
C LEU A 193 -2.83 4.95 -14.12
N ALA A 194 -3.43 5.53 -15.17
CA ALA A 194 -2.72 6.32 -16.17
C ALA A 194 -2.08 7.58 -15.54
N PHE A 195 -2.79 8.25 -14.63
CA PHE A 195 -2.23 9.37 -13.87
C PHE A 195 -1.01 8.96 -13.02
N ILE A 196 -1.09 7.80 -12.34
CA ILE A 196 0.01 7.28 -11.52
C ILE A 196 1.23 6.98 -12.39
N ALA A 197 1.05 6.31 -13.53
CA ALA A 197 2.12 5.99 -14.47
C ALA A 197 2.83 7.28 -14.95
N ALA A 198 2.08 8.27 -15.43
CA ALA A 198 2.61 9.56 -15.87
C ALA A 198 3.35 10.32 -14.74
N LEU A 199 2.83 10.24 -13.50
CA LEU A 199 3.47 10.85 -12.35
C LEU A 199 4.80 10.18 -12.00
N LEU A 200 4.88 8.84 -12.10
CA LEU A 200 6.10 8.07 -11.87
C LEU A 200 7.16 8.37 -12.95
N ASP A 201 6.76 8.55 -14.20
CA ASP A 201 7.67 8.93 -15.31
C ASP A 201 8.24 10.33 -15.11
N THR A 202 7.39 11.27 -14.71
CA THR A 202 7.82 12.63 -14.36
C THR A 202 8.79 12.59 -13.17
N ALA A 203 8.49 11.79 -12.15
CA ALA A 203 9.36 11.61 -10.99
C ALA A 203 10.71 10.99 -11.37
N ALA A 204 10.73 9.98 -12.24
CA ALA A 204 11.96 9.34 -12.72
C ALA A 204 12.86 10.32 -13.48
N THR A 205 12.26 11.21 -14.27
CA THR A 205 12.96 12.30 -14.97
C THR A 205 13.58 13.28 -13.99
N ASN A 206 12.85 13.70 -12.97
CA ASN A 206 13.35 14.58 -11.91
C ASN A 206 14.47 13.92 -11.10
N LEU A 207 14.34 12.64 -10.75
CA LEU A 207 15.39 11.89 -10.06
C LEU A 207 16.67 11.75 -10.89
N ALA A 208 16.55 11.62 -12.20
CA ALA A 208 17.69 11.56 -13.12
C ALA A 208 18.39 12.93 -13.34
N ALA A 209 17.66 14.02 -13.16
CA ALA A 209 18.18 15.39 -13.36
C ALA A 209 19.01 15.92 -12.18
N GLY A 210 19.04 15.18 -11.05
CA GLY A 210 19.71 15.62 -9.85
C GLY A 210 21.12 15.06 -9.68
N GLY A 211 21.72 15.37 -8.51
CA GLY A 211 23.06 14.91 -8.13
C GLY A 211 23.08 13.45 -7.63
N SER A 212 24.22 13.07 -7.04
CA SER A 212 24.45 11.71 -6.51
C SER A 212 23.79 11.45 -5.16
N SER A 213 23.30 12.47 -4.46
CA SER A 213 22.70 12.38 -3.14
C SER A 213 21.46 13.26 -3.01
N PHE A 214 20.55 12.87 -2.12
CA PHE A 214 19.47 13.74 -1.68
C PHE A 214 19.99 14.83 -0.72
N PRO A 215 19.34 16.02 -0.64
CA PRO A 215 19.65 17.03 0.36
C PRO A 215 19.07 16.69 1.76
N PHE A 216 18.60 15.48 1.97
CA PHE A 216 18.08 14.89 3.22
C PHE A 216 18.52 13.43 3.30
N THR A 217 18.36 12.82 4.48
CA THR A 217 18.70 11.41 4.73
C THR A 217 17.45 10.53 4.74
N LEU A 218 17.56 9.33 4.20
CA LEU A 218 16.55 8.28 4.30
C LEU A 218 16.90 7.29 5.41
N PRO A 219 15.92 6.59 6.00
CA PRO A 219 16.19 5.61 7.06
C PRO A 219 17.01 4.41 6.54
N ALA A 220 17.60 3.67 7.47
CA ALA A 220 18.50 2.54 7.16
C ALA A 220 17.83 1.45 6.32
N ASP A 221 16.52 1.27 6.46
CA ASP A 221 15.75 0.28 5.69
C ASP A 221 15.54 0.67 4.21
N PHE A 222 16.04 1.86 3.82
CA PHE A 222 16.18 2.31 2.43
C PHE A 222 17.61 2.15 1.87
N ILE A 223 18.53 1.48 2.57
CA ILE A 223 19.88 1.22 2.04
C ILE A 223 19.79 0.60 0.64
N GLY A 224 20.55 1.18 -0.31
CA GLY A 224 20.51 0.84 -1.74
C GLY A 224 19.43 1.61 -2.53
N PHE A 225 18.52 2.27 -1.84
CA PHE A 225 17.49 3.16 -2.39
C PHE A 225 17.57 4.58 -1.81
N ASP A 226 18.61 4.88 -1.07
CA ASP A 226 18.86 6.13 -0.33
C ASP A 226 19.61 7.18 -1.15
N THR A 227 19.88 6.92 -2.42
CA THR A 227 20.40 7.85 -3.40
C THR A 227 19.38 8.11 -4.51
N PRO A 228 19.43 9.24 -5.24
CA PRO A 228 18.52 9.47 -6.38
C PRO A 228 18.52 8.34 -7.41
N ALA A 229 19.69 7.77 -7.71
CA ALA A 229 19.81 6.64 -8.63
C ALA A 229 19.18 5.36 -8.08
N GLY A 230 19.41 5.04 -6.81
CA GLY A 230 18.79 3.89 -6.13
C GLY A 230 17.28 4.08 -5.98
N PHE A 231 16.85 5.27 -5.57
CA PHE A 231 15.43 5.60 -5.42
C PHE A 231 14.69 5.58 -6.78
N ARG A 232 15.37 5.95 -7.87
CA ARG A 232 14.82 5.83 -9.23
C ARG A 232 14.56 4.36 -9.59
N LYS A 233 15.37 3.40 -9.15
CA LYS A 233 15.08 1.97 -9.34
C LYS A 233 13.82 1.53 -8.57
N PHE A 234 13.60 2.05 -7.38
CA PHE A 234 12.36 1.85 -6.65
C PHE A 234 11.16 2.49 -7.36
N ASN A 235 11.30 3.71 -7.86
CA ASN A 235 10.27 4.37 -8.66
C ASN A 235 9.88 3.53 -9.90
N ARG A 236 10.86 2.96 -10.62
CA ARG A 236 10.60 2.09 -11.78
C ARG A 236 9.93 0.76 -11.36
N ALA A 237 10.26 0.24 -10.19
CA ALA A 237 9.56 -0.93 -9.66
C ALA A 237 8.06 -0.67 -9.43
N LEU A 238 7.71 0.50 -8.91
CA LEU A 238 6.31 0.93 -8.78
C LEU A 238 5.64 1.14 -10.14
N ALA A 239 6.35 1.75 -11.10
CA ALA A 239 5.84 1.97 -12.44
C ALA A 239 5.54 0.64 -13.14
N ALA A 240 6.44 -0.33 -13.06
CA ALA A 240 6.23 -1.67 -13.59
C ALA A 240 4.96 -2.34 -13.02
N LYS A 241 4.71 -2.21 -11.71
CA LYS A 241 3.50 -2.74 -11.07
C LYS A 241 2.25 -2.05 -11.62
N VAL A 242 2.27 -0.73 -11.78
CA VAL A 242 1.16 0.05 -12.35
C VAL A 242 0.89 -0.33 -13.80
N ASP A 243 1.96 -0.52 -14.59
CA ASP A 243 1.83 -0.91 -16.01
C ASP A 243 1.30 -2.33 -16.17
N VAL A 244 1.65 -3.26 -15.28
CA VAL A 244 1.01 -4.59 -15.23
C VAL A 244 -0.50 -4.43 -14.96
N TYR A 245 -0.89 -3.56 -14.03
CA TYR A 245 -2.31 -3.31 -13.77
C TYR A 245 -3.02 -2.65 -14.96
N LEU A 246 -2.34 -1.74 -15.68
CA LEU A 246 -2.84 -1.18 -16.92
C LEU A 246 -2.96 -2.24 -18.03
N ALA A 247 -2.01 -3.16 -18.12
CA ALA A 247 -2.05 -4.23 -19.11
C ALA A 247 -3.27 -5.14 -18.93
N PHE A 248 -3.64 -5.44 -17.71
CA PHE A 248 -4.76 -6.35 -17.38
C PHE A 248 -6.03 -5.62 -16.93
N ARG A 249 -6.13 -4.29 -17.06
CA ARG A 249 -7.25 -3.49 -16.58
C ARG A 249 -8.63 -3.96 -17.08
N ASP A 250 -8.67 -4.48 -18.31
CA ASP A 250 -9.88 -4.93 -19.00
C ASP A 250 -9.91 -6.46 -19.18
N TYR A 251 -9.04 -7.20 -18.45
CA TYR A 251 -9.00 -8.66 -18.54
C TYR A 251 -10.25 -9.32 -17.93
N PHE A 252 -10.77 -8.76 -16.84
CA PHE A 252 -11.97 -9.21 -16.17
C PHE A 252 -13.00 -8.09 -16.09
N ASN A 253 -14.24 -8.41 -16.48
CA ASN A 253 -15.37 -7.47 -16.35
C ASN A 253 -16.17 -7.79 -15.07
N PRO A 254 -16.10 -6.91 -14.04
CA PRO A 254 -16.79 -7.14 -12.78
C PRO A 254 -18.31 -6.98 -12.87
N THR A 255 -18.82 -6.23 -13.84
CA THR A 255 -20.26 -6.02 -14.04
C THR A 255 -20.93 -7.29 -14.56
N THR A 256 -20.32 -7.96 -15.54
CA THR A 256 -20.82 -9.21 -16.10
C THR A 256 -20.27 -10.44 -15.37
N ASN A 257 -19.30 -10.26 -14.47
CA ASN A 257 -18.59 -11.32 -13.77
C ASN A 257 -17.95 -12.34 -14.73
N THR A 258 -17.36 -11.85 -15.81
CA THR A 258 -16.76 -12.68 -16.86
C THR A 258 -15.31 -12.29 -17.16
N VAL A 259 -14.50 -13.29 -17.50
CA VAL A 259 -13.17 -13.07 -18.07
C VAL A 259 -13.35 -12.67 -19.54
N VAL A 260 -12.98 -11.44 -19.86
CA VAL A 260 -12.99 -10.89 -21.24
C VAL A 260 -11.71 -11.29 -21.95
N GLY A 261 -10.57 -11.32 -21.22
CA GLY A 261 -9.27 -11.72 -21.74
C GLY A 261 -8.55 -10.63 -22.53
N THR A 262 -9.02 -9.39 -22.48
CA THR A 262 -8.35 -8.25 -23.15
C THR A 262 -7.09 -7.88 -22.40
N ILE A 263 -5.96 -7.81 -23.10
CA ILE A 263 -4.65 -7.45 -22.55
C ILE A 263 -4.07 -6.32 -23.42
N ASP A 264 -3.57 -5.26 -22.77
CA ASP A 264 -2.95 -4.14 -23.47
C ASP A 264 -1.47 -4.42 -23.73
N PRO A 265 -1.04 -4.62 -24.99
CA PRO A 265 0.35 -4.94 -25.30
C PRO A 265 1.28 -3.75 -25.08
N VAL A 266 0.81 -2.50 -25.20
CA VAL A 266 1.64 -1.30 -24.96
C VAL A 266 1.99 -1.18 -23.48
N ALA A 267 1.01 -1.44 -22.61
CA ALA A 267 1.26 -1.46 -21.17
C ALA A 267 2.19 -2.63 -20.76
N LEU A 268 2.13 -3.79 -21.44
CA LEU A 268 3.11 -4.87 -21.22
C LEU A 268 4.53 -4.46 -21.64
N ASP A 269 4.68 -3.69 -22.72
CA ASP A 269 5.99 -3.21 -23.16
C ASP A 269 6.55 -2.18 -22.17
N SER A 270 5.72 -1.30 -21.65
CA SER A 270 6.10 -0.35 -20.59
C SER A 270 6.51 -1.09 -19.31
N ALA A 271 5.71 -2.07 -18.87
CA ALA A 271 6.02 -2.90 -17.70
C ALA A 271 7.38 -3.59 -17.81
N ASP A 272 7.68 -4.16 -18.98
CA ASP A 272 8.96 -4.85 -19.24
C ASP A 272 10.15 -3.88 -19.18
N ALA A 273 10.02 -2.69 -19.79
CA ALA A 273 11.02 -1.65 -19.75
C ALA A 273 11.28 -1.15 -18.32
N ASP A 274 10.22 -0.97 -17.54
CA ASP A 274 10.31 -0.51 -16.16
C ASP A 274 10.85 -1.59 -15.21
N LEU A 275 10.50 -2.86 -15.41
CA LEU A 275 11.12 -3.99 -14.71
C LEU A 275 12.62 -4.03 -14.96
N ALA A 276 13.06 -3.87 -16.21
CA ALA A 276 14.48 -3.83 -16.58
C ALA A 276 15.21 -2.61 -15.98
N ALA A 277 14.53 -1.47 -15.81
CA ALA A 277 15.08 -0.26 -15.21
C ALA A 277 15.02 -0.24 -13.67
N SER A 278 14.34 -1.22 -13.06
CA SER A 278 14.15 -1.36 -11.63
C SER A 278 15.35 -2.02 -10.93
N PHE A 279 15.14 -2.50 -9.72
CA PHE A 279 16.12 -3.34 -9.00
C PHE A 279 15.87 -4.84 -9.17
N MET A 280 15.03 -5.23 -10.14
CA MET A 280 14.74 -6.64 -10.42
C MET A 280 16.02 -7.39 -10.83
N VAL A 281 16.26 -8.53 -10.20
CA VAL A 281 17.37 -9.43 -10.53
C VAL A 281 17.03 -10.88 -10.19
N ALA A 282 17.28 -11.79 -11.13
CA ALA A 282 17.07 -13.22 -10.92
C ALA A 282 18.24 -13.83 -10.10
N ASN A 283 18.30 -13.46 -8.80
CA ASN A 283 19.30 -13.94 -7.87
C ASN A 283 18.63 -14.46 -6.60
N PRO A 284 18.79 -15.74 -6.22
CA PRO A 284 18.15 -16.31 -5.03
C PRO A 284 18.46 -15.57 -3.72
N SER A 285 19.67 -15.04 -3.57
CA SER A 285 20.06 -14.29 -2.36
C SER A 285 19.44 -12.89 -2.24
N GLN A 286 18.77 -12.41 -3.29
CA GLN A 286 18.23 -11.06 -3.35
C GLN A 286 16.69 -11.03 -3.45
N LEU A 287 16.01 -12.14 -3.24
CA LEU A 287 14.56 -12.24 -3.37
C LEU A 287 13.81 -11.28 -2.43
N ASP A 288 14.30 -11.09 -1.22
CA ASP A 288 13.70 -10.21 -0.21
C ASP A 288 14.26 -8.76 -0.22
N VAL A 289 15.13 -8.41 -1.18
CA VAL A 289 15.61 -7.05 -1.34
C VAL A 289 14.46 -6.15 -1.79
N GLY A 290 14.38 -4.96 -1.19
CA GLY A 290 13.42 -3.92 -1.49
C GLY A 290 13.36 -2.88 -0.39
N PRO A 291 12.92 -1.64 -0.68
CA PRO A 291 12.77 -0.60 0.33
C PRO A 291 11.71 -1.01 1.36
N ALA A 292 11.92 -0.60 2.61
CA ALA A 292 11.03 -0.93 3.70
C ALA A 292 10.82 0.26 4.64
N HIS A 293 9.66 0.30 5.29
CA HIS A 293 9.39 1.22 6.39
C HIS A 293 10.08 0.74 7.66
N ASP A 294 10.78 1.64 8.32
CA ASP A 294 11.34 1.47 9.66
C ASP A 294 10.30 1.75 10.74
N TYR A 295 10.48 1.17 11.90
CA TYR A 295 9.64 1.37 13.09
C TYR A 295 10.51 1.45 14.34
N GLN A 296 10.09 2.25 15.32
CA GLN A 296 10.81 2.46 16.54
C GLN A 296 9.87 2.39 17.76
N THR A 297 10.43 1.98 18.91
CA THR A 297 9.73 2.04 20.20
C THR A 297 10.01 3.34 20.97
N ALA A 298 10.81 4.23 20.40
CA ALA A 298 11.13 5.52 21.00
C ALA A 298 9.93 6.47 20.99
N THR A 299 9.86 7.35 22.00
CA THR A 299 8.82 8.39 22.07
C THR A 299 8.87 9.28 20.82
N GLY A 300 7.72 9.50 20.21
CA GLY A 300 7.58 10.31 18.99
C GLY A 300 7.65 9.48 17.68
N ASP A 301 7.80 8.16 17.78
CA ASP A 301 7.65 7.26 16.64
C ASP A 301 6.55 6.21 16.92
N VAL A 302 6.28 5.33 15.95
CA VAL A 302 5.27 4.28 16.05
C VAL A 302 5.93 2.91 15.88
N THR A 303 5.31 1.90 16.46
CA THR A 303 5.64 0.50 16.23
C THR A 303 4.90 -0.05 15.01
N ASN A 304 5.41 -1.14 14.45
CA ASN A 304 4.74 -1.88 13.38
C ASN A 304 3.35 -2.37 13.84
N GLY A 305 2.29 -1.91 13.19
CA GLY A 305 0.91 -2.27 13.52
C GLY A 305 0.53 -3.71 13.18
N LEU A 306 1.34 -4.40 12.37
CA LEU A 306 1.15 -5.83 12.05
C LEU A 306 1.86 -6.74 13.07
N PHE A 307 2.68 -6.17 13.97
CA PHE A 307 3.30 -6.93 15.05
C PHE A 307 2.27 -7.31 16.12
N GLU A 308 2.29 -8.55 16.52
CA GLU A 308 1.65 -9.02 17.75
C GLU A 308 2.58 -10.03 18.45
N ASP A 309 2.54 -10.02 19.78
CA ASP A 309 3.24 -11.02 20.56
C ASP A 309 2.67 -12.42 20.27
N THR A 310 3.53 -13.37 19.97
CA THR A 310 3.12 -14.73 19.58
C THR A 310 2.35 -15.48 20.68
N SER A 311 2.44 -15.03 21.93
CA SER A 311 1.70 -15.58 23.06
C SER A 311 0.26 -15.06 23.17
N SER A 312 -0.06 -13.95 22.52
CA SER A 312 -1.37 -13.27 22.65
C SER A 312 -1.92 -12.75 21.31
N THR A 313 -1.38 -13.22 20.20
CA THR A 313 -1.75 -12.70 18.89
C THR A 313 -3.21 -12.94 18.53
N ASN A 314 -3.87 -11.92 18.02
CA ASN A 314 -5.21 -11.98 17.43
C ASN A 314 -5.17 -12.19 15.91
N TYR A 315 -4.04 -11.96 15.26
CA TYR A 315 -3.86 -12.30 13.85
C TYR A 315 -3.65 -13.80 13.69
N ARG A 316 -4.41 -14.39 12.80
CA ARG A 316 -4.34 -15.81 12.46
C ARG A 316 -4.31 -15.98 10.95
N ALA A 317 -3.45 -16.89 10.50
CA ALA A 317 -3.55 -17.36 9.13
C ALA A 317 -4.80 -18.23 8.98
N ASN A 318 -5.52 -18.09 7.88
CA ASN A 318 -6.58 -18.99 7.52
C ASN A 318 -6.04 -20.43 7.37
N THR A 319 -6.77 -21.41 7.87
CA THR A 319 -6.38 -22.83 7.74
C THR A 319 -6.11 -23.24 6.29
N ARG A 320 -6.78 -22.62 5.31
CA ARG A 320 -6.57 -22.84 3.88
C ARG A 320 -5.13 -22.52 3.42
N VAL A 321 -4.47 -21.55 4.03
CA VAL A 321 -3.06 -21.26 3.71
C VAL A 321 -2.19 -22.48 3.95
N PHE A 322 -2.47 -23.21 5.02
CA PHE A 322 -1.74 -24.42 5.35
C PHE A 322 -2.17 -25.63 4.51
N THR A 323 -3.50 -25.84 4.33
CA THR A 323 -4.04 -27.03 3.67
C THR A 323 -3.97 -27.00 2.15
N GLU A 324 -3.85 -25.81 1.54
CA GLU A 324 -3.71 -25.61 0.09
C GLU A 324 -2.25 -25.46 -0.35
N ALA A 325 -1.31 -25.47 0.59
CA ALA A 325 0.11 -25.40 0.26
C ALA A 325 0.59 -26.72 -0.38
N ASP A 326 1.45 -26.60 -1.37
CA ASP A 326 2.14 -27.76 -1.93
C ASP A 326 2.98 -28.44 -0.83
N PRO A 327 2.97 -29.77 -0.75
CA PRO A 327 3.74 -30.48 0.27
C PRO A 327 5.22 -30.09 0.25
N GLY A 328 5.75 -29.69 1.40
CA GLY A 328 7.14 -29.28 1.55
C GLY A 328 7.44 -27.82 1.22
N ASP A 329 6.42 -26.99 0.99
CA ASP A 329 6.62 -25.55 0.77
C ASP A 329 7.22 -24.88 2.02
N GLN A 330 8.49 -24.51 1.93
CA GLN A 330 9.25 -23.94 3.04
C GLN A 330 8.75 -22.55 3.47
N ARG A 331 8.04 -21.84 2.60
CA ARG A 331 7.45 -20.52 2.94
C ARG A 331 6.42 -20.65 4.04
N VAL A 332 5.67 -21.75 4.07
CA VAL A 332 4.70 -22.06 5.12
C VAL A 332 5.41 -22.16 6.47
N ALA A 333 6.46 -22.99 6.55
CA ALA A 333 7.20 -23.18 7.82
C ALA A 333 7.95 -21.91 8.26
N ARG A 334 8.40 -21.07 7.32
CA ARG A 334 9.08 -19.81 7.65
C ARG A 334 8.13 -18.72 8.13
N LYS A 335 6.88 -18.72 7.66
CA LYS A 335 5.92 -17.64 7.88
C LYS A 335 4.82 -17.98 8.88
N LEU A 336 4.62 -19.25 9.19
CA LEU A 336 3.54 -19.71 10.07
C LEU A 336 4.06 -20.68 11.15
N ALA A 337 3.44 -20.60 12.33
CA ALA A 337 3.61 -21.59 13.39
C ALA A 337 2.25 -22.04 13.91
N VAL A 338 2.22 -23.23 14.53
CA VAL A 338 1.06 -23.73 15.26
C VAL A 338 1.09 -23.15 16.68
N SER A 339 -0.04 -22.67 17.13
CA SER A 339 -0.28 -22.14 18.49
C SER A 339 -1.62 -22.64 19.00
N ASP A 340 -2.07 -22.13 20.13
CA ASP A 340 -3.42 -22.43 20.64
C ASP A 340 -4.49 -21.90 19.68
N SER A 341 -5.52 -22.71 19.49
CA SER A 341 -6.65 -22.30 18.64
C SER A 341 -7.46 -21.22 19.33
N ILE A 342 -7.70 -20.12 18.62
CA ILE A 342 -8.66 -19.09 19.03
C ILE A 342 -9.79 -19.02 18.03
N SER A 343 -10.97 -18.63 18.49
CA SER A 343 -12.14 -18.47 17.63
C SER A 343 -13.05 -17.34 18.11
N LEU A 344 -13.71 -16.69 17.14
CA LEU A 344 -14.73 -15.68 17.39
C LEU A 344 -15.81 -15.82 16.32
N ARG A 345 -17.08 -15.86 16.72
CA ARG A 345 -18.23 -15.94 15.80
C ARG A 345 -18.17 -17.12 14.81
N GLY A 346 -17.58 -18.24 15.23
CA GLY A 346 -17.46 -19.44 14.39
C GLY A 346 -16.31 -19.42 13.37
N VAL A 347 -15.48 -18.39 13.42
CA VAL A 347 -14.23 -18.29 12.63
C VAL A 347 -13.06 -18.48 13.59
N GLY A 348 -12.10 -19.34 13.24
CA GLY A 348 -10.98 -19.61 14.12
C GLY A 348 -9.82 -20.31 13.41
N SER A 349 -8.65 -20.24 14.02
CA SER A 349 -7.44 -20.90 13.56
C SER A 349 -6.42 -21.07 14.68
N GLN A 350 -5.53 -22.03 14.49
CA GLN A 350 -4.37 -22.28 15.34
C GLN A 350 -3.05 -21.78 14.71
N TYR A 351 -3.09 -21.20 13.52
CA TYR A 351 -1.88 -20.78 12.80
C TYR A 351 -1.62 -19.30 13.04
N ILE A 352 -0.45 -18.97 13.60
CA ILE A 352 0.02 -17.61 13.83
C ILE A 352 1.05 -17.23 12.76
N TYR A 353 1.17 -15.93 12.47
CA TYR A 353 2.19 -15.40 11.58
C TYR A 353 3.53 -15.19 12.30
N LEU A 354 4.63 -15.50 11.61
CA LEU A 354 6.01 -15.29 12.05
C LEU A 354 6.72 -14.17 11.26
N VAL A 355 5.99 -13.40 10.45
CA VAL A 355 6.60 -12.40 9.55
C VAL A 355 7.06 -11.16 10.33
N TYR A 356 6.25 -10.69 11.26
CA TYR A 356 6.53 -9.49 12.06
C TYR A 356 6.66 -9.87 13.54
N LEU A 357 7.85 -10.33 13.93
CA LEU A 357 8.11 -10.88 15.27
C LEU A 357 8.55 -9.84 16.31
N ARG A 358 8.73 -8.60 15.91
CA ARG A 358 9.15 -7.49 16.79
C ARG A 358 8.38 -6.23 16.43
N PRO A 359 8.12 -5.35 17.41
CA PRO A 359 7.47 -4.08 17.15
C PRO A 359 8.25 -3.15 16.21
N THR A 360 9.53 -3.47 15.99
CA THR A 360 10.43 -2.73 15.08
C THR A 360 10.71 -3.48 13.78
N THR A 361 10.06 -4.62 13.51
CA THR A 361 10.27 -5.35 12.24
C THR A 361 9.81 -4.49 11.08
N PRO A 362 10.69 -4.23 10.07
CA PRO A 362 10.33 -3.41 8.92
C PRO A 362 9.23 -4.05 8.05
N THR A 363 8.37 -3.22 7.45
CA THR A 363 7.42 -3.67 6.41
C THR A 363 7.92 -3.29 5.03
N LYS A 364 8.02 -4.26 4.13
CA LYS A 364 8.44 -4.02 2.74
C LYS A 364 7.36 -3.26 1.97
N ILE A 365 7.79 -2.35 1.09
CA ILE A 365 6.90 -1.63 0.17
C ILE A 365 6.70 -2.45 -1.10
N ILE A 366 7.80 -2.96 -1.67
CA ILE A 366 7.84 -3.87 -2.82
C ILE A 366 9.14 -4.65 -2.76
N THR A 367 9.15 -5.90 -3.20
CA THR A 367 10.32 -6.78 -3.13
C THR A 367 10.76 -7.27 -4.50
N ASN A 368 12.02 -7.68 -4.62
CA ASN A 368 12.55 -8.26 -5.85
C ASN A 368 11.78 -9.52 -6.30
N LYS A 369 11.35 -10.37 -5.36
CA LYS A 369 10.52 -11.54 -5.71
C LYS A 369 9.15 -11.16 -6.28
N GLU A 370 8.56 -10.05 -5.85
CA GLU A 370 7.35 -9.51 -6.45
C GLU A 370 7.61 -9.06 -7.89
N LEU A 371 8.72 -8.34 -8.14
CA LEU A 371 9.09 -7.91 -9.49
C LEU A 371 9.32 -9.09 -10.44
N LEU A 372 9.97 -10.15 -9.98
CA LEU A 372 10.16 -11.37 -10.76
C LEU A 372 8.83 -12.05 -11.11
N LEU A 373 7.86 -12.00 -10.21
CA LEU A 373 6.51 -12.53 -10.45
C LEU A 373 5.68 -11.62 -11.36
N LEU A 374 5.84 -10.30 -11.27
CA LEU A 374 5.28 -9.35 -12.26
C LEU A 374 5.87 -9.60 -13.66
N GLN A 375 7.17 -9.90 -13.76
CA GLN A 375 7.80 -10.29 -15.03
C GLN A 375 7.17 -11.59 -15.59
N ALA A 376 6.83 -12.55 -14.73
CA ALA A 376 6.12 -13.75 -15.15
C ALA A 376 4.70 -13.44 -15.67
N GLU A 377 4.00 -12.49 -15.05
CA GLU A 377 2.70 -12.00 -15.55
C GLU A 377 2.83 -11.30 -16.90
N VAL A 378 3.85 -10.47 -17.11
CA VAL A 378 4.14 -9.84 -18.41
C VAL A 378 4.38 -10.91 -19.48
N SER A 379 5.23 -11.91 -19.19
CA SER A 379 5.51 -13.02 -20.12
C SER A 379 4.23 -13.82 -20.44
N TRP A 380 3.40 -14.06 -19.42
CA TRP A 380 2.12 -14.74 -19.58
C TRP A 380 1.13 -13.90 -20.44
N GLY A 381 1.05 -12.60 -20.20
CA GLY A 381 0.21 -11.68 -20.96
C GLY A 381 0.58 -11.62 -22.45
N ARG A 382 1.84 -11.82 -22.78
CA ARG A 382 2.33 -11.93 -24.16
C ARG A 382 2.10 -13.30 -24.82
N GLY A 383 1.53 -14.25 -24.09
CA GLY A 383 1.37 -15.63 -24.56
C GLY A 383 2.66 -16.46 -24.49
N ASN A 384 3.73 -15.95 -23.90
CA ASN A 384 5.03 -16.64 -23.74
C ASN A 384 4.99 -17.58 -22.53
N TYR A 385 4.06 -18.55 -22.53
CA TYR A 385 3.75 -19.39 -21.37
C TYR A 385 4.93 -20.22 -20.86
N ALA A 386 5.80 -20.69 -21.75
CA ALA A 386 7.00 -21.43 -21.35
C ALA A 386 7.97 -20.56 -20.55
N THR A 387 8.19 -19.31 -20.98
CA THR A 387 9.03 -18.33 -20.27
C THR A 387 8.40 -17.96 -18.93
N ALA A 388 7.11 -17.66 -18.91
CA ALA A 388 6.36 -17.31 -17.69
C ALA A 388 6.41 -18.46 -16.66
N LEU A 389 6.28 -19.71 -17.11
CA LEU A 389 6.41 -20.88 -16.25
C LEU A 389 7.82 -20.99 -15.65
N THR A 390 8.86 -20.80 -16.48
CA THR A 390 10.26 -20.83 -16.01
C THR A 390 10.52 -19.77 -14.94
N GLN A 391 9.98 -18.56 -15.14
CA GLN A 391 10.11 -17.46 -14.18
C GLN A 391 9.36 -17.77 -12.87
N ALA A 392 8.14 -18.30 -12.93
CA ALA A 392 7.39 -18.71 -11.75
C ALA A 392 8.10 -19.87 -11.01
N GLN A 393 8.65 -20.84 -11.74
CA GLN A 393 9.39 -21.94 -11.15
C GLN A 393 10.73 -21.53 -10.53
N PHE A 394 11.34 -20.44 -11.00
CA PHE A 394 12.49 -19.85 -10.30
C PHE A 394 12.14 -19.44 -8.87
N ILE A 395 10.99 -18.79 -8.67
CA ILE A 395 10.49 -18.44 -7.32
C ILE A 395 10.11 -19.71 -6.54
N ARG A 396 9.45 -20.66 -7.17
CA ARG A 396 9.08 -21.94 -6.57
C ARG A 396 10.28 -22.66 -5.95
N THR A 397 11.37 -22.74 -6.70
CA THR A 397 12.58 -23.47 -6.25
C THR A 397 13.39 -22.68 -5.24
N ASN A 398 13.57 -21.39 -5.44
CA ASN A 398 14.51 -20.59 -4.66
C ASN A 398 13.88 -19.93 -3.42
N ASP A 399 12.60 -19.59 -3.44
CA ASP A 399 11.86 -19.10 -2.27
C ASP A 399 11.05 -20.22 -1.60
N GLY A 400 10.38 -21.06 -2.38
CA GLY A 400 9.55 -22.16 -1.86
C GLY A 400 10.34 -23.37 -1.41
N GLY A 401 11.58 -23.56 -1.89
CA GLY A 401 12.37 -24.78 -1.65
C GLY A 401 11.74 -26.03 -2.26
N LEU A 402 10.85 -25.85 -3.25
CA LEU A 402 10.13 -26.90 -3.93
C LEU A 402 10.84 -27.30 -5.21
N THR A 403 10.64 -28.53 -5.66
CA THR A 403 11.06 -28.94 -6.99
C THR A 403 10.18 -28.32 -8.07
N THR A 404 10.69 -28.22 -9.29
CA THR A 404 9.86 -27.89 -10.45
C THR A 404 8.73 -28.92 -10.57
N ASP A 405 7.55 -28.44 -10.90
CA ASP A 405 6.39 -29.31 -11.05
C ASP A 405 6.12 -29.65 -12.54
N THR A 406 5.12 -30.49 -12.75
CA THR A 406 4.71 -30.95 -14.08
C THR A 406 3.68 -30.04 -14.74
N THR A 407 3.53 -28.78 -14.27
CA THR A 407 2.62 -27.82 -14.89
C THR A 407 2.94 -27.67 -16.38
N THR A 408 1.97 -27.94 -17.22
CA THR A 408 2.12 -27.74 -18.68
C THR A 408 2.16 -26.25 -19.00
N ALA A 409 2.95 -25.86 -20.01
CA ALA A 409 3.04 -24.48 -20.49
C ALA A 409 1.78 -24.05 -21.26
N ALA A 410 0.62 -24.15 -20.59
CA ALA A 410 -0.68 -23.70 -21.08
C ALA A 410 -1.18 -22.52 -20.24
N ALA A 411 -1.91 -21.60 -20.88
CA ALA A 411 -2.33 -20.32 -20.29
C ALA A 411 -2.89 -20.44 -18.86
N ALA A 412 -3.90 -21.29 -18.66
CA ALA A 412 -4.56 -21.43 -17.35
C ALA A 412 -3.65 -22.06 -16.29
N GLY A 413 -2.86 -23.07 -16.65
CA GLY A 413 -1.94 -23.74 -15.72
C GLY A 413 -0.82 -22.81 -15.26
N VAL A 414 -0.24 -22.07 -16.21
CA VAL A 414 0.85 -21.12 -15.90
C VAL A 414 0.35 -19.96 -15.05
N LEU A 415 -0.82 -19.39 -15.37
CA LEU A 415 -1.41 -18.33 -14.52
C LEU A 415 -1.65 -18.82 -13.09
N ASN A 416 -2.25 -20.01 -12.93
CA ASN A 416 -2.48 -20.56 -11.60
C ASN A 416 -1.17 -20.78 -10.84
N ARG A 417 -0.09 -21.18 -11.53
CA ARG A 417 1.25 -21.33 -10.92
C ARG A 417 1.81 -19.98 -10.49
N ILE A 418 1.75 -18.95 -11.33
CA ILE A 418 2.19 -17.58 -10.98
C ILE A 418 1.43 -17.10 -9.73
N LEU A 419 0.12 -17.23 -9.71
CA LEU A 419 -0.72 -16.79 -8.58
C LEU A 419 -0.44 -17.59 -7.30
N TYR A 420 -0.13 -18.89 -7.41
CA TYR A 420 0.32 -19.70 -6.28
C TYR A 420 1.65 -19.16 -5.71
N GLU A 421 2.65 -18.95 -6.56
CA GLU A 421 3.95 -18.47 -6.11
C GLU A 421 3.85 -17.06 -5.50
N LYS A 422 3.04 -16.15 -6.08
CA LYS A 422 2.76 -14.83 -5.47
C LYS A 422 2.12 -14.97 -4.09
N ARG A 423 1.10 -15.81 -3.95
CA ARG A 423 0.39 -16.02 -2.68
C ARG A 423 1.35 -16.37 -1.56
N TYR A 424 2.17 -17.41 -1.73
CA TYR A 424 3.05 -17.89 -0.66
C TYR A 424 4.29 -17.03 -0.46
N SER A 425 4.86 -16.50 -1.53
CA SER A 425 6.02 -15.61 -1.45
C SER A 425 5.70 -14.27 -0.80
N LEU A 426 4.51 -13.73 -1.04
CA LEU A 426 4.08 -12.43 -0.52
C LEU A 426 3.10 -12.55 0.67
N LEU A 427 2.83 -13.75 1.17
CA LEU A 427 1.93 -14.02 2.31
C LEU A 427 2.24 -13.12 3.49
N TRP A 428 1.26 -12.36 3.98
CA TRP A 428 1.35 -11.39 5.05
C TRP A 428 2.37 -10.27 4.81
N GLN A 429 2.64 -9.94 3.52
CA GLN A 429 3.58 -8.90 3.09
C GLN A 429 2.98 -7.97 2.03
N SER A 430 1.84 -8.31 1.44
CA SER A 430 1.12 -7.46 0.49
C SER A 430 -0.34 -7.90 0.36
N ALA A 431 -1.18 -7.07 -0.27
CA ALA A 431 -2.57 -7.41 -0.62
C ALA A 431 -2.68 -8.16 -1.96
N SER A 432 -1.57 -8.63 -2.52
CA SER A 432 -1.52 -9.12 -3.91
C SER A 432 -2.52 -10.25 -4.19
N ARG A 433 -2.73 -11.17 -3.24
CA ARG A 433 -3.69 -12.27 -3.44
C ARG A 433 -5.09 -11.78 -3.79
N TRP A 434 -5.62 -10.79 -3.07
CA TRP A 434 -6.93 -10.22 -3.36
C TRP A 434 -6.94 -9.45 -4.68
N ILE A 435 -5.92 -8.61 -4.89
CA ILE A 435 -5.79 -7.77 -6.08
C ILE A 435 -5.66 -8.62 -7.34
N ASP A 436 -4.78 -9.62 -7.34
CA ASP A 436 -4.57 -10.53 -8.47
C ASP A 436 -5.83 -11.38 -8.75
N ALA A 437 -6.44 -11.91 -7.69
CA ALA A 437 -7.66 -12.71 -7.87
C ALA A 437 -8.81 -11.90 -8.47
N ARG A 438 -8.91 -10.62 -8.11
CA ARG A 438 -9.84 -9.67 -8.72
C ARG A 438 -9.50 -9.43 -10.18
N MET A 439 -8.24 -9.12 -10.46
CA MET A 439 -7.74 -8.80 -11.80
C MET A 439 -7.94 -9.97 -12.79
N PHE A 440 -7.72 -11.19 -12.33
CA PHE A 440 -7.83 -12.39 -13.16
C PHE A 440 -9.17 -13.16 -13.01
N GLY A 441 -10.18 -12.56 -12.38
CA GLY A 441 -11.53 -13.17 -12.23
C GLY A 441 -11.55 -14.42 -11.36
N LYS A 442 -10.68 -14.50 -10.34
CA LYS A 442 -10.54 -15.67 -9.45
C LYS A 442 -11.20 -15.50 -8.09
N LEU A 443 -11.85 -14.37 -7.79
CA LEU A 443 -12.45 -14.12 -6.47
C LEU A 443 -13.49 -15.18 -6.07
N ASN A 444 -14.25 -15.71 -7.01
CA ASN A 444 -15.23 -16.76 -6.73
C ASN A 444 -14.61 -18.07 -6.20
N GLY A 445 -13.34 -18.31 -6.48
CA GLY A 445 -12.58 -19.45 -5.96
C GLY A 445 -12.22 -19.33 -4.47
N PHE A 446 -12.46 -18.17 -3.85
CA PHE A 446 -12.21 -17.93 -2.43
C PHE A 446 -13.38 -18.34 -1.52
N ASN A 447 -14.47 -18.86 -2.09
CA ASN A 447 -15.58 -19.36 -1.31
C ASN A 447 -15.08 -20.39 -0.30
N PRO A 448 -15.36 -20.21 1.01
CA PRO A 448 -14.92 -21.15 2.00
C PRO A 448 -15.54 -22.53 1.74
N PRO A 449 -14.79 -23.62 1.90
CA PRO A 449 -15.38 -24.94 1.97
C PRO A 449 -16.35 -24.98 3.13
N VAL A 450 -17.44 -25.72 2.97
CA VAL A 450 -18.43 -25.96 4.04
C VAL A 450 -17.77 -26.82 5.11
N GLY A 451 -17.27 -26.20 6.17
CA GLY A 451 -16.60 -26.89 7.27
C GLY A 451 -16.83 -26.17 8.61
N VAL A 452 -16.70 -26.90 9.72
CA VAL A 452 -16.76 -26.33 11.07
C VAL A 452 -15.56 -25.40 11.27
N GLY A 453 -15.80 -24.16 11.71
CA GLY A 453 -14.74 -23.18 11.98
C GLY A 453 -14.18 -22.47 10.73
N GLN A 454 -14.82 -22.67 9.57
CA GLN A 454 -14.46 -21.92 8.35
C GLN A 454 -15.40 -20.72 8.17
N GLU A 455 -14.90 -19.67 7.52
CA GLU A 455 -15.73 -18.54 7.16
C GLU A 455 -16.85 -19.01 6.24
N ARG A 456 -18.06 -18.90 6.70
CA ARG A 456 -19.27 -19.08 5.90
C ARG A 456 -19.75 -17.72 5.40
N GLY A 457 -18.78 -16.91 5.00
CA GLY A 457 -19.00 -15.56 4.56
C GLY A 457 -19.50 -15.48 3.15
N ARG A 458 -19.71 -14.26 2.75
CA ARG A 458 -20.02 -13.89 1.38
C ARG A 458 -18.78 -14.04 0.51
N ASN A 459 -19.00 -14.05 -0.79
CA ASN A 459 -17.88 -13.89 -1.73
C ASN A 459 -17.06 -12.67 -1.37
N PRO A 460 -15.73 -12.73 -1.50
CA PRO A 460 -14.87 -11.59 -1.31
C PRO A 460 -15.38 -10.40 -2.13
N ILE A 461 -15.32 -9.22 -1.52
CA ILE A 461 -15.70 -8.02 -2.25
C ILE A 461 -14.71 -7.75 -3.38
N PHE A 462 -15.22 -7.18 -4.45
CA PHE A 462 -14.41 -6.77 -5.58
C PHE A 462 -13.60 -5.51 -5.27
N ALA A 463 -14.21 -4.53 -4.63
CA ALA A 463 -13.61 -3.25 -4.27
C ALA A 463 -14.18 -2.73 -2.96
N PHE A 464 -13.42 -1.91 -2.28
CA PHE A 464 -13.92 -1.19 -1.11
C PHE A 464 -14.87 -0.06 -1.53
N PRO A 465 -15.95 0.19 -0.79
CA PRO A 465 -16.83 1.32 -1.03
C PRO A 465 -16.13 2.65 -0.74
N ILE A 466 -16.66 3.73 -1.28
CA ILE A 466 -16.27 5.09 -0.90
C ILE A 466 -16.55 5.28 0.60
N PRO A 467 -15.62 5.86 1.40
CA PRO A 467 -15.84 6.08 2.83
C PRO A 467 -17.10 6.92 3.07
N PHE A 468 -17.81 6.59 4.15
CA PHE A 468 -19.02 7.30 4.52
C PHE A 468 -18.82 8.81 4.62
N ASN A 469 -17.74 9.25 5.28
CA ASN A 469 -17.43 10.68 5.43
C ASN A 469 -17.16 11.37 4.10
N GLU A 470 -16.51 10.68 3.15
CA GLU A 470 -16.31 11.18 1.80
C GLU A 470 -17.63 11.23 1.03
N ALA A 471 -18.47 10.21 1.16
CA ALA A 471 -19.79 10.19 0.54
C ALA A 471 -20.67 11.34 1.05
N VAL A 472 -20.68 11.60 2.37
CA VAL A 472 -21.40 12.74 2.98
C VAL A 472 -20.85 14.06 2.47
N ALA A 473 -19.53 14.24 2.42
CA ALA A 473 -18.91 15.46 1.91
C ALA A 473 -19.24 15.72 0.44
N ARG A 474 -19.59 14.70 -0.32
CA ARG A 474 -20.03 14.75 -1.73
C ARG A 474 -21.55 14.85 -1.88
N ASN A 475 -22.31 15.04 -0.80
CA ASN A 475 -23.78 14.96 -0.81
C ASN A 475 -24.31 13.64 -1.40
N ASN A 476 -23.59 12.55 -1.20
CA ASN A 476 -23.83 11.21 -1.75
C ASN A 476 -23.78 11.14 -3.29
N ASP A 477 -23.22 12.14 -3.97
CA ASP A 477 -22.90 12.04 -5.39
C ASP A 477 -21.56 11.30 -5.55
N LEU A 478 -21.66 10.03 -5.89
CA LEU A 478 -20.54 9.13 -6.14
C LEU A 478 -20.29 8.88 -7.64
N THR A 479 -20.82 9.74 -8.48
CA THR A 479 -20.64 9.67 -9.93
C THR A 479 -19.16 9.84 -10.28
N ARG A 480 -18.64 8.91 -11.04
CA ARG A 480 -17.26 8.96 -11.54
C ARG A 480 -17.21 9.70 -12.84
N GLN A 481 -16.28 10.63 -12.98
CA GLN A 481 -16.05 11.36 -14.21
C GLN A 481 -15.06 10.63 -15.11
N ALA A 482 -15.26 10.76 -16.41
CA ALA A 482 -14.38 10.23 -17.47
C ALA A 482 -14.23 8.70 -17.49
N CYS A 483 -15.24 7.95 -17.00
CA CYS A 483 -15.25 6.51 -17.23
C CYS A 483 -15.68 6.23 -18.67
N ALA A 484 -14.73 5.93 -19.54
CA ALA A 484 -15.08 5.03 -20.62
C ALA A 484 -15.45 3.70 -19.95
N LEU A 485 -16.72 3.34 -19.96
CA LEU A 485 -17.12 1.98 -19.57
C LEU A 485 -16.40 1.01 -20.51
N PRO A 486 -15.85 -0.10 -19.98
CA PRO A 486 -15.34 -1.15 -20.85
C PRO A 486 -16.44 -1.67 -21.76
#